data_07d70e295650f2e1aca8de852baf34c3
#
_entry.id   07d70e295650f2e1aca8de852baf34c3
#
_cell.length_a   1.000
_cell.length_b   1.000
_cell.length_c   1.000
_cell.angle_alpha   90.00
_cell.angle_beta   90.00
_cell.angle_gamma   90.00
#
_symmetry.space_group_name_H-M   'P 1'
#
loop_
_entity.id
_entity.type
_entity.pdbx_description
1 polymer ?
#
loop_
_entity_poly.entity_id
_entity_poly.type
_entity_poly.pdbx_seq_one_letter_code
_entity_poly.pdbx_strand_id
1 'polypeptide(L)'
;LIIGCGVIGLCAVAAIRALGGKARIVVLAKHKFQGEEAMRLGADAVVYMGNSTDYYAELADVLKTRLLKPMLGKRVVVGGAHTVFDCVGSSTSIDDALRFTIPHGTMVLVGLAAFPKGVDWTPIWLKEVQVRGSFWCSTEQFEGRAMRTYEIAVELLRTGRLSLSALLTHKFR
;
A
#
# COMPACT_ATOMS: atom_id res chain seq x y z
N LEU A 1 1.84 4.11 3.38
CA LEU A 1 1.33 4.29 2.02
C LEU A 1 0.93 2.93 1.44
N ILE A 2 -0.22 2.87 0.76
CA ILE A 2 -0.67 1.67 0.04
C ILE A 2 -0.83 2.04 -1.43
N ILE A 3 -0.11 1.35 -2.31
CA ILE A 3 -0.18 1.53 -3.75
C ILE A 3 -1.10 0.45 -4.34
N GLY A 4 -2.17 0.90 -5.01
CA GLY A 4 -3.18 0.04 -5.60
C GLY A 4 -4.33 -0.28 -4.64
N CYS A 5 -5.49 0.30 -4.93
CA CYS A 5 -6.73 0.11 -4.18
C CYS A 5 -7.66 -0.90 -4.84
N GLY A 6 -7.11 -2.00 -5.38
CA GLY A 6 -7.86 -3.22 -5.68
C GLY A 6 -8.23 -3.96 -4.39
N VAL A 7 -8.80 -5.16 -4.52
CA VAL A 7 -9.22 -5.97 -3.37
C VAL A 7 -8.11 -6.16 -2.34
N ILE A 8 -6.88 -6.40 -2.77
CA ILE A 8 -5.73 -6.62 -1.86
C ILE A 8 -5.39 -5.35 -1.08
N GLY A 9 -5.28 -4.19 -1.75
CA GLY A 9 -4.98 -2.92 -1.08
C GLY A 9 -6.09 -2.49 -0.13
N LEU A 10 -7.35 -2.67 -0.50
CA LEU A 10 -8.50 -2.40 0.37
C LEU A 10 -8.52 -3.32 1.59
N CYS A 11 -8.22 -4.61 1.42
CA CYS A 11 -8.05 -5.54 2.53
C CYS A 11 -6.88 -5.14 3.45
N ALA A 12 -5.77 -4.63 2.89
CA ALA A 12 -4.65 -4.13 3.69
C ALA A 12 -5.05 -2.93 4.57
N VAL A 13 -5.79 -1.95 4.01
CA VAL A 13 -6.35 -0.83 4.81
C VAL A 13 -7.20 -1.36 5.96
N ALA A 14 -8.18 -2.22 5.64
CA ALA A 14 -9.11 -2.77 6.62
C ALA A 14 -8.39 -3.60 7.70
N ALA A 15 -7.42 -4.44 7.31
CA ALA A 15 -6.66 -5.26 8.25
C ALA A 15 -5.82 -4.41 9.20
N ILE A 16 -5.14 -3.36 8.72
CA ILE A 16 -4.37 -2.45 9.59
C ILE A 16 -5.29 -1.85 10.66
N ARG A 17 -6.49 -1.42 10.31
CA ARG A 17 -7.45 -0.85 11.28
C ARG A 17 -8.02 -1.91 12.22
N ALA A 18 -8.41 -3.07 11.69
CA ALA A 18 -8.94 -4.18 12.49
C ALA A 18 -7.93 -4.71 13.53
N LEU A 19 -6.64 -4.62 13.21
CA LEU A 19 -5.55 -4.97 14.13
C LEU A 19 -5.15 -3.83 15.08
N GLY A 20 -5.89 -2.73 15.10
CA GLY A 20 -5.65 -1.59 15.98
C GLY A 20 -4.55 -0.63 15.53
N GLY A 21 -4.13 -0.72 14.27
CA GLY A 21 -3.11 0.18 13.70
C GLY A 21 -3.57 1.64 13.67
N LYS A 22 -2.79 2.53 14.32
CA LYS A 22 -3.07 3.96 14.44
C LYS A 22 -2.26 4.82 13.46
N ALA A 23 -1.41 4.21 12.66
CA ALA A 23 -0.62 4.92 11.66
C ALA A 23 -1.51 5.62 10.64
N ARG A 24 -1.05 6.78 10.16
CA ARG A 24 -1.72 7.46 9.04
C ARG A 24 -1.62 6.61 7.78
N ILE A 25 -2.75 6.30 7.17
CA ILE A 25 -2.85 5.51 5.95
C ILE A 25 -3.18 6.43 4.78
N VAL A 26 -2.25 6.54 3.84
CA VAL A 26 -2.46 7.20 2.55
C VAL A 26 -2.56 6.13 1.48
N VAL A 27 -3.47 6.26 0.53
CA VAL A 27 -3.64 5.29 -0.55
C VAL A 27 -3.47 5.94 -1.92
N LEU A 28 -2.85 5.23 -2.85
CA LEU A 28 -2.82 5.57 -4.27
C LEU A 28 -3.87 4.75 -5.01
N ALA A 29 -4.92 5.41 -5.48
CA ALA A 29 -6.04 4.79 -6.17
C ALA A 29 -6.07 5.17 -7.65
N LYS A 30 -6.39 4.21 -8.52
CA LYS A 30 -6.60 4.47 -9.95
C LYS A 30 -8.01 4.98 -10.24
N HIS A 31 -9.00 4.48 -9.54
CA HIS A 31 -10.41 4.79 -9.78
C HIS A 31 -11.06 5.43 -8.55
N LYS A 32 -11.99 6.35 -8.80
CA LYS A 32 -12.65 7.13 -7.74
C LYS A 32 -13.35 6.22 -6.71
N PHE A 33 -14.12 5.24 -7.18
CA PHE A 33 -14.83 4.30 -6.29
C PHE A 33 -13.88 3.52 -5.36
N GLN A 34 -12.67 3.19 -5.83
CA GLN A 34 -11.65 2.51 -5.01
C GLN A 34 -11.15 3.40 -3.88
N GLY A 35 -10.91 4.69 -4.18
CA GLY A 35 -10.49 5.66 -3.17
C GLY A 35 -11.59 5.92 -2.13
N GLU A 36 -12.84 6.05 -2.58
CA GLU A 36 -13.99 6.21 -1.69
C GLU A 36 -14.13 5.01 -0.75
N GLU A 37 -13.94 3.79 -1.26
CA GLU A 37 -13.99 2.59 -0.43
C GLU A 37 -12.80 2.51 0.53
N ALA A 38 -11.60 2.90 0.12
CA ALA A 38 -10.46 2.97 1.01
C ALA A 38 -10.71 3.92 2.19
N MET A 39 -11.35 5.08 1.95
CA MET A 39 -11.74 6.01 3.02
C MET A 39 -12.75 5.38 3.98
N ARG A 40 -13.76 4.65 3.48
CA ARG A 40 -14.72 3.93 4.32
C ARG A 40 -14.07 2.87 5.20
N LEU A 41 -13.03 2.21 4.67
CA LEU A 41 -12.26 1.19 5.39
C LEU A 41 -11.22 1.78 6.37
N GLY A 42 -11.09 3.11 6.41
CA GLY A 42 -10.26 3.81 7.38
C GLY A 42 -8.94 4.37 6.86
N ALA A 43 -8.79 4.57 5.54
CA ALA A 43 -7.70 5.39 5.02
C ALA A 43 -7.90 6.86 5.45
N ASP A 44 -6.80 7.59 5.65
CA ASP A 44 -6.82 8.99 6.08
C ASP A 44 -6.71 9.97 4.90
N ALA A 45 -6.22 9.50 3.76
CA ALA A 45 -6.12 10.28 2.54
C ALA A 45 -6.03 9.39 1.30
N VAL A 46 -6.51 9.91 0.18
CA VAL A 46 -6.44 9.28 -1.14
C VAL A 46 -5.74 10.22 -2.10
N VAL A 47 -4.82 9.67 -2.88
CA VAL A 47 -4.21 10.33 -4.04
C VAL A 47 -4.62 9.54 -5.28
N TYR A 48 -5.10 10.23 -6.31
CA TYR A 48 -5.59 9.58 -7.52
C TYR A 48 -4.53 9.58 -8.62
N MET A 49 -4.25 8.41 -9.17
CA MET A 49 -3.38 8.20 -10.33
C MET A 49 -4.15 8.46 -11.65
N GLY A 50 -4.96 9.52 -11.67
CA GLY A 50 -5.86 9.83 -12.79
C GLY A 50 -5.16 10.51 -13.97
N ASN A 51 -5.88 10.65 -15.08
CA ASN A 51 -5.38 11.00 -16.41
C ASN A 51 -4.80 12.42 -16.57
N SER A 52 -4.87 13.28 -15.57
CA SER A 52 -4.44 14.69 -15.70
C SER A 52 -3.70 15.25 -14.49
N THR A 53 -3.62 14.52 -13.41
CA THR A 53 -2.98 14.99 -12.18
C THR A 53 -1.59 14.43 -12.02
N ASP A 54 -0.68 15.28 -11.59
CA ASP A 54 0.64 14.88 -11.17
C ASP A 54 0.55 14.23 -9.78
N TYR A 55 0.25 12.93 -9.72
CA TYR A 55 0.13 12.21 -8.45
C TYR A 55 1.41 12.22 -7.61
N TYR A 56 2.58 12.47 -8.19
CA TYR A 56 3.82 12.68 -7.43
C TYR A 56 3.77 13.98 -6.62
N ALA A 57 3.31 15.07 -7.24
CA ALA A 57 3.17 16.34 -6.55
C ALA A 57 2.08 16.26 -5.48
N GLU A 58 0.92 15.71 -5.82
CA GLU A 58 -0.19 15.51 -4.87
C GLU A 58 0.24 14.63 -3.69
N LEU A 59 0.97 13.54 -3.95
CA LEU A 59 1.48 12.67 -2.89
C LEU A 59 2.50 13.38 -1.99
N ALA A 60 3.39 14.19 -2.59
CA ALA A 60 4.35 14.98 -1.83
C ALA A 60 3.65 15.97 -0.88
N ASP A 61 2.59 16.63 -1.34
CA ASP A 61 1.78 17.53 -0.52
C ASP A 61 1.06 16.79 0.60
N VAL A 62 0.41 15.66 0.27
CA VAL A 62 -0.28 14.82 1.26
C VAL A 62 0.68 14.28 2.32
N LEU A 63 1.88 13.87 1.92
CA LEU A 63 2.91 13.39 2.84
C LEU A 63 3.70 14.52 3.53
N LYS A 64 3.41 15.80 3.19
CA LYS A 64 4.11 16.98 3.70
C LYS A 64 5.63 16.90 3.45
N THR A 65 6.01 16.51 2.25
CA THR A 65 7.40 16.32 1.84
C THR A 65 7.69 17.10 0.55
N ARG A 66 8.94 17.08 0.10
CA ARG A 66 9.36 17.80 -1.11
C ARG A 66 9.50 16.85 -2.28
N LEU A 67 9.09 17.32 -3.45
CA LEU A 67 9.35 16.66 -4.71
C LEU A 67 10.58 17.28 -5.37
N LEU A 68 11.59 16.49 -5.64
CA LEU A 68 12.76 16.91 -6.41
C LEU A 68 12.66 16.35 -7.83
N LYS A 69 13.03 17.22 -8.78
CA LYS A 69 13.20 16.85 -10.18
C LYS A 69 14.71 16.84 -10.48
N PRO A 70 15.36 15.69 -10.46
CA PRO A 70 16.78 15.60 -10.76
C PRO A 70 17.04 15.95 -12.23
N MET A 71 18.28 16.31 -12.57
CA MET A 71 18.70 16.61 -13.94
C MET A 71 18.60 15.36 -14.82
N LEU A 72 18.85 14.18 -14.26
CA LEU A 72 18.71 12.87 -14.91
C LEU A 72 17.83 11.96 -14.05
N GLY A 73 17.00 11.14 -14.70
CA GLY A 73 16.14 10.17 -14.04
C GLY A 73 14.74 10.68 -13.70
N LYS A 74 14.02 9.88 -12.94
CA LYS A 74 12.65 10.20 -12.51
C LYS A 74 12.63 11.10 -11.28
N ARG A 75 11.52 11.79 -11.07
CA ARG A 75 11.29 12.61 -9.86
C ARG A 75 11.44 11.79 -8.59
N VAL A 76 11.89 12.44 -7.53
CA VAL A 76 12.15 11.81 -6.24
C VAL A 76 11.37 12.56 -5.15
N VAL A 77 10.63 11.82 -4.36
CA VAL A 77 10.01 12.34 -3.14
C VAL A 77 11.07 12.30 -2.02
N VAL A 78 11.42 13.47 -1.51
CA VAL A 78 12.38 13.61 -0.40
C VAL A 78 11.63 13.41 0.92
N GLY A 79 11.94 12.36 1.63
CA GLY A 79 11.11 11.83 2.70
C GLY A 79 10.27 10.68 2.16
N GLY A 80 8.97 10.70 2.39
CA GLY A 80 8.05 9.66 1.94
C GLY A 80 7.31 8.98 3.08
N ALA A 81 6.86 7.74 2.87
CA ALA A 81 6.18 6.93 3.87
C ALA A 81 7.14 5.93 4.54
N HIS A 82 7.01 5.72 5.85
CA HIS A 82 7.83 4.76 6.61
C HIS A 82 7.63 3.33 6.12
N THR A 83 6.40 3.00 5.76
CA THR A 83 6.05 1.71 5.18
C THR A 83 5.23 1.92 3.91
N VAL A 84 5.63 1.28 2.83
CA VAL A 84 4.92 1.32 1.55
C VAL A 84 4.54 -0.10 1.15
N PHE A 85 3.26 -0.36 1.01
CA PHE A 85 2.73 -1.62 0.49
C PHE A 85 2.48 -1.47 -1.01
N ASP A 86 3.17 -2.24 -1.83
CA ASP A 86 2.83 -2.40 -3.24
C ASP A 86 1.87 -3.57 -3.41
N CYS A 87 0.60 -3.27 -3.62
CA CYS A 87 -0.48 -4.24 -3.83
C CYS A 87 -0.80 -4.47 -5.31
N VAL A 88 0.06 -4.00 -6.22
CA VAL A 88 -0.09 -4.11 -7.69
C VAL A 88 0.91 -5.10 -8.28
N GLY A 89 2.20 -4.94 -7.97
CA GLY A 89 3.28 -5.78 -8.49
C GLY A 89 3.70 -5.45 -9.92
N SER A 90 3.34 -4.31 -10.48
CA SER A 90 3.82 -3.87 -11.77
C SER A 90 5.19 -3.20 -11.67
N SER A 91 5.93 -3.14 -12.79
CA SER A 91 7.21 -2.44 -12.83
C SER A 91 7.09 -0.99 -12.35
N THR A 92 6.02 -0.30 -12.75
CA THR A 92 5.77 1.10 -12.34
C THR A 92 5.47 1.20 -10.86
N SER A 93 4.60 0.33 -10.30
CA SER A 93 4.25 0.40 -8.88
C SER A 93 5.41 0.06 -7.97
N ILE A 94 6.27 -0.88 -8.37
CA ILE A 94 7.51 -1.21 -7.65
C ILE A 94 8.47 -0.01 -7.66
N ASP A 95 8.69 0.59 -8.83
CA ASP A 95 9.54 1.78 -8.98
C ASP A 95 9.04 2.94 -8.13
N ASP A 96 7.74 3.20 -8.14
CA ASP A 96 7.08 4.20 -7.31
C ASP A 96 7.20 3.88 -5.82
N ALA A 97 6.97 2.63 -5.43
CA ALA A 97 7.07 2.20 -4.03
C ALA A 97 8.47 2.45 -3.45
N LEU A 98 9.51 2.13 -4.20
CA LEU A 98 10.89 2.40 -3.80
C LEU A 98 11.14 3.90 -3.64
N ARG A 99 10.61 4.74 -4.56
CA ARG A 99 10.77 6.20 -4.52
C ARG A 99 10.02 6.85 -3.39
N PHE A 100 8.84 6.32 -3.05
CA PHE A 100 7.98 6.87 -2.01
C PHE A 100 8.31 6.39 -0.60
N THR A 101 9.18 5.40 -0.46
CA THR A 101 9.68 4.94 0.84
C THR A 101 10.71 5.92 1.39
N ILE A 102 10.57 6.29 2.66
CA ILE A 102 11.54 7.15 3.39
C ILE A 102 12.89 6.44 3.51
N PRO A 103 14.04 7.17 3.68
CA PRO A 103 15.30 6.54 4.08
C PRO A 103 15.13 5.63 5.30
N HIS A 104 15.74 4.44 5.26
CA HIS A 104 15.60 3.35 6.24
C HIS A 104 14.18 2.80 6.42
N GLY A 105 13.25 3.17 5.52
CA GLY A 105 11.89 2.68 5.52
C GLY A 105 11.75 1.27 4.94
N THR A 106 10.53 0.76 4.94
CA THR A 106 10.23 -0.59 4.44
C THR A 106 9.25 -0.53 3.28
N MET A 107 9.60 -1.15 2.17
CA MET A 107 8.69 -1.50 1.09
C MET A 107 8.25 -2.96 1.27
N VAL A 108 6.94 -3.20 1.27
CA VAL A 108 6.35 -4.54 1.31
C VAL A 108 5.75 -4.84 -0.06
N LEU A 109 6.30 -5.84 -0.74
CA LEU A 109 5.78 -6.32 -2.01
C LEU A 109 4.71 -7.39 -1.76
N VAL A 110 3.46 -7.03 -1.99
CA VAL A 110 2.29 -7.89 -1.83
C VAL A 110 1.74 -8.33 -3.19
N GLY A 111 1.83 -7.44 -4.18
CA GLY A 111 1.42 -7.70 -5.55
C GLY A 111 2.29 -8.76 -6.23
N LEU A 112 1.71 -9.49 -7.18
CA LEU A 112 2.41 -10.56 -7.90
C LEU A 112 3.35 -9.98 -8.97
N ALA A 113 4.61 -9.82 -8.62
CA ALA A 113 5.66 -9.28 -9.49
C ALA A 113 6.55 -10.41 -10.03
N ALA A 114 6.21 -10.96 -11.21
CA ALA A 114 6.98 -12.05 -11.78
C ALA A 114 8.27 -11.56 -12.48
N PHE A 115 8.14 -10.59 -13.40
CA PHE A 115 9.24 -10.13 -14.25
C PHE A 115 9.23 -8.60 -14.40
N PRO A 116 9.50 -7.83 -13.34
CA PRO A 116 9.54 -6.38 -13.44
C PRO A 116 10.69 -5.92 -14.34
N LYS A 117 10.39 -5.00 -15.26
CA LYS A 117 11.37 -4.44 -16.21
C LYS A 117 11.50 -2.93 -16.03
N GLY A 118 12.71 -2.41 -16.15
CA GLY A 118 12.96 -0.96 -16.09
C GLY A 118 12.71 -0.34 -14.73
N VAL A 119 12.77 -1.12 -13.65
CA VAL A 119 12.73 -0.63 -12.27
C VAL A 119 14.07 -0.02 -11.93
N ASP A 120 14.05 1.19 -11.39
CA ASP A 120 15.26 1.83 -10.88
C ASP A 120 15.52 1.39 -9.43
N TRP A 121 16.53 0.58 -9.24
CA TRP A 121 16.94 0.04 -7.94
C TRP A 121 17.77 1.02 -7.10
N THR A 122 18.12 2.19 -7.64
CA THR A 122 18.90 3.22 -6.94
C THR A 122 18.35 3.57 -5.57
N PRO A 123 17.02 3.72 -5.35
CA PRO A 123 16.49 4.05 -4.03
C PRO A 123 16.83 3.02 -2.93
N ILE A 124 17.04 1.75 -3.27
CA ILE A 124 17.37 0.72 -2.28
C ILE A 124 18.68 1.05 -1.58
N TRP A 125 19.75 1.27 -2.33
CA TRP A 125 21.05 1.55 -1.74
C TRP A 125 21.21 3.02 -1.32
N LEU A 126 20.60 3.96 -2.06
CA LEU A 126 20.70 5.40 -1.76
C LEU A 126 19.94 5.79 -0.47
N LYS A 127 18.80 5.15 -0.23
CA LYS A 127 17.95 5.40 0.95
C LYS A 127 18.01 4.27 1.98
N GLU A 128 18.79 3.23 1.74
CA GLU A 128 18.86 2.03 2.60
C GLU A 128 17.48 1.41 2.87
N VAL A 129 16.65 1.33 1.83
CA VAL A 129 15.28 0.80 1.91
C VAL A 129 15.30 -0.70 2.11
N GLN A 130 14.54 -1.18 3.09
CA GLN A 130 14.27 -2.60 3.27
C GLN A 130 13.15 -3.04 2.33
N VAL A 131 13.40 -4.06 1.51
CA VAL A 131 12.36 -4.67 0.65
C VAL A 131 11.98 -6.03 1.22
N ARG A 132 10.70 -6.22 1.52
CA ARG A 132 10.14 -7.46 2.06
C ARG A 132 9.06 -7.99 1.15
N GLY A 133 9.11 -9.29 0.83
CA GLY A 133 8.02 -9.99 0.19
C GLY A 133 6.95 -10.38 1.22
N SER A 134 5.70 -10.38 0.78
CA SER A 134 4.58 -10.96 1.54
C SER A 134 3.88 -11.96 0.64
N PHE A 135 3.86 -13.23 1.05
CA PHE A 135 3.29 -14.29 0.24
C PHE A 135 2.37 -15.18 1.07
N TRP A 136 1.18 -15.42 0.55
CA TRP A 136 0.20 -16.38 1.03
C TRP A 136 -0.15 -16.19 2.51
N CYS A 137 -0.16 -17.29 3.26
CA CYS A 137 -0.48 -17.29 4.69
C CYS A 137 0.67 -17.90 5.50
N SER A 138 0.93 -17.29 6.64
CA SER A 138 1.91 -17.71 7.64
C SER A 138 1.20 -18.09 8.94
N THR A 139 1.96 -18.45 9.95
CA THR A 139 1.50 -18.58 11.33
C THR A 139 2.05 -17.39 12.11
N GLU A 140 1.16 -16.65 12.74
CA GLU A 140 1.47 -15.43 13.48
C GLU A 140 1.04 -15.54 14.94
N GLN A 141 1.62 -14.69 15.79
CA GLN A 141 1.14 -14.52 17.15
C GLN A 141 -0.01 -13.52 17.16
N PHE A 142 -1.19 -13.99 17.49
CA PHE A 142 -2.39 -13.16 17.59
C PHE A 142 -3.07 -13.39 18.93
N GLU A 143 -3.18 -12.34 19.74
CA GLU A 143 -3.80 -12.38 21.09
C GLU A 143 -3.25 -13.52 21.98
N GLY A 144 -1.92 -13.70 21.96
CA GLY A 144 -1.21 -14.69 22.74
C GLY A 144 -1.29 -16.13 22.22
N ARG A 145 -1.83 -16.36 21.02
CA ARG A 145 -1.96 -17.67 20.38
C ARG A 145 -1.26 -17.69 19.02
N ALA A 146 -0.65 -18.80 18.69
CA ALA A 146 -0.15 -19.03 17.32
C ALA A 146 -1.34 -19.41 16.43
N MET A 147 -1.64 -18.59 15.44
CA MET A 147 -2.77 -18.76 14.52
C MET A 147 -2.32 -18.55 13.08
N ARG A 148 -2.90 -19.26 12.13
CA ARG A 148 -2.69 -18.98 10.72
C ARG A 148 -3.34 -17.66 10.33
N THR A 149 -2.74 -16.91 9.41
CA THR A 149 -3.24 -15.60 9.01
C THR A 149 -4.68 -15.62 8.51
N TYR A 150 -5.12 -16.69 7.81
CA TYR A 150 -6.51 -16.80 7.39
C TYR A 150 -7.47 -17.12 8.57
N GLU A 151 -7.03 -17.83 9.61
CA GLU A 151 -7.82 -18.05 10.82
C GLU A 151 -8.02 -16.72 11.56
N ILE A 152 -6.97 -15.90 11.62
CA ILE A 152 -7.04 -14.54 12.16
C ILE A 152 -8.06 -13.71 11.36
N ALA A 153 -8.01 -13.77 10.03
CA ALA A 153 -8.96 -13.04 9.18
C ALA A 153 -10.41 -13.47 9.43
N VAL A 154 -10.67 -14.78 9.52
CA VAL A 154 -11.98 -15.32 9.85
C VAL A 154 -12.44 -14.88 11.24
N GLU A 155 -11.56 -14.91 12.24
CA GLU A 155 -11.87 -14.45 13.59
C GLU A 155 -12.22 -12.96 13.64
N LEU A 156 -11.48 -12.12 12.92
CA LEU A 156 -11.78 -10.69 12.81
C LEU A 156 -13.14 -10.43 12.13
N LEU A 157 -13.50 -11.21 11.11
CA LEU A 157 -14.81 -11.14 10.47
C LEU A 157 -15.92 -11.59 11.41
N ARG A 158 -15.74 -12.75 12.09
CA ARG A 158 -16.70 -13.34 13.03
C ARG A 158 -17.00 -12.41 14.22
N THR A 159 -15.99 -11.71 14.71
CA THR A 159 -16.11 -10.78 15.84
C THR A 159 -16.57 -9.37 15.43
N GLY A 160 -16.81 -9.12 14.14
CA GLY A 160 -17.20 -7.81 13.62
C GLY A 160 -16.08 -6.75 13.64
N ARG A 161 -14.86 -7.12 13.99
CA ARG A 161 -13.70 -6.21 13.97
C ARG A 161 -13.25 -5.88 12.54
N LEU A 162 -13.57 -6.73 11.57
CA LEU A 162 -13.33 -6.55 10.16
C LEU A 162 -14.65 -6.70 9.40
N SER A 163 -14.96 -5.77 8.53
CA SER A 163 -16.09 -5.85 7.60
C SER A 163 -15.61 -5.60 6.18
N LEU A 164 -15.85 -6.56 5.30
CA LEU A 164 -15.45 -6.51 3.88
C LEU A 164 -16.67 -6.62 2.95
N SER A 165 -17.89 -6.49 3.47
CA SER A 165 -19.13 -6.66 2.70
C SER A 165 -19.23 -5.70 1.51
N ALA A 166 -18.70 -4.49 1.63
CA ALA A 166 -18.68 -3.48 0.58
C ALA A 166 -17.72 -3.83 -0.58
N LEU A 167 -16.78 -4.77 -0.38
CA LEU A 167 -15.92 -5.26 -1.45
C LEU A 167 -16.64 -6.25 -2.39
N LEU A 168 -17.82 -6.73 -2.00
CA LEU A 168 -18.64 -7.63 -2.78
C LEU A 168 -19.49 -6.81 -3.77
N THR A 169 -18.95 -6.50 -4.94
CA THR A 169 -19.61 -5.65 -5.93
C THR A 169 -20.56 -6.40 -6.87
N HIS A 170 -20.33 -7.69 -7.08
CA HIS A 170 -21.12 -8.52 -8.00
C HIS A 170 -21.38 -9.90 -7.41
N LYS A 171 -22.59 -10.41 -7.65
CA LYS A 171 -22.99 -11.81 -7.37
C LYS A 171 -23.35 -12.47 -8.68
N PHE A 172 -22.67 -13.54 -9.03
CA PHE A 172 -22.98 -14.35 -10.19
C PHE A 172 -23.83 -15.56 -9.73
N ARG A 173 -24.77 -15.95 -10.60
CA ARG A 173 -25.59 -17.17 -10.42
C ARG A 173 -24.95 -18.32 -11.16
#